data_500e5fbbfdaafc3fe5d833ca02fc5f4d
#
_entry.id   500e5fbbfdaafc3fe5d833ca02fc5f4d
#
_cell.length_a   1.000
_cell.length_b   1.000
_cell.length_c   1.000
_cell.angle_alpha   90.00
_cell.angle_beta   90.00
_cell.angle_gamma   90.00
#
_symmetry.space_group_name_H-M   'P 1'
#
loop_
_entity.id
_entity.type
_entity.pdbx_description
1 polymer ?
#
loop_
_entity_poly.entity_id
_entity_poly.type
_entity_poly.pdbx_seq_one_letter_code
_entity_poly.pdbx_strand_id
1 'polypeptide(L)'
;MTKTNTLLPEVKRDVLKNVLKTLENKFYKPELLGATWQDAVSTHRGSIEDAPTTDAFESEVSNLLQTLKTSHLGFFHGDARRASSRAALSATYLLTDTGTHGQRWVFQDVHEGGAAATARIKPGDILLAVDGRDIAPPEHPVFPMGKTSELVVVGSDSAKRTVSVTVARPKGKKLQYVEPTLVIAKTPALNIGYLKVAMFPGMVGVDIANAMSAAIRDLGAIKGLIVDLRGNTGGGAGSLRLMSLLTDGKIPVGFAADKKWAEKDLSGLKGSFPRFDSIPEKSQFLWLLALRFLPTLITKSPVVLETEGLGAKPYHGRVVLLVNRHTASAAEMVTIFAKENHLATIVGEPTAGRLLSATSAKVGHGFRLALPTGAYYTWNGTALEGSPIEPDYLEEFAWEERRDGVDAQLAKAIELLNV
;
A
#
# COMPACT_ATOMS: atom_id res chain seq x y z
N MET A 1 -4.01 -9.45 -34.27
CA MET A 1 -5.45 -9.66 -33.97
C MET A 1 -5.56 -10.11 -32.55
N THR A 2 -5.94 -9.22 -31.65
CA THR A 2 -6.24 -9.49 -30.22
C THR A 2 -7.52 -10.31 -30.17
N LYS A 3 -7.46 -11.59 -29.77
CA LYS A 3 -8.66 -12.35 -29.45
C LYS A 3 -9.43 -11.55 -28.38
N THR A 4 -10.54 -10.97 -28.75
CA THR A 4 -11.55 -10.44 -27.82
C THR A 4 -12.03 -11.62 -27.00
N ASN A 5 -11.57 -11.70 -25.76
CA ASN A 5 -11.95 -12.78 -24.85
C ASN A 5 -13.36 -12.45 -24.32
N THR A 6 -14.38 -12.84 -25.08
CA THR A 6 -15.78 -12.68 -24.69
C THR A 6 -16.12 -13.80 -23.69
N LEU A 7 -16.58 -13.44 -22.51
CA LEU A 7 -17.08 -14.40 -21.51
C LEU A 7 -18.49 -14.83 -21.87
N LEU A 8 -18.78 -16.11 -21.70
CA LEU A 8 -20.16 -16.62 -21.81
C LEU A 8 -21.05 -16.03 -20.71
N PRO A 9 -22.33 -15.75 -20.98
CA PRO A 9 -23.27 -15.20 -20.01
C PRO A 9 -23.36 -16.02 -18.70
N GLU A 10 -23.36 -17.35 -18.81
CA GLU A 10 -23.35 -18.25 -17.67
C GLU A 10 -22.10 -18.11 -16.79
N VAL A 11 -20.92 -17.88 -17.40
CA VAL A 11 -19.67 -17.65 -16.67
C VAL A 11 -19.77 -16.35 -15.87
N LYS A 12 -20.25 -15.27 -16.47
CA LYS A 12 -20.42 -13.98 -15.79
C LYS A 12 -21.37 -14.08 -14.61
N ARG A 13 -22.53 -14.77 -14.78
CA ARG A 13 -23.50 -15.00 -13.69
C ARG A 13 -22.91 -15.85 -12.57
N ASP A 14 -22.17 -16.92 -12.90
CA ASP A 14 -21.55 -17.78 -11.89
C ASP A 14 -20.49 -17.02 -11.09
N VAL A 15 -19.63 -16.26 -11.75
CA VAL A 15 -18.61 -15.44 -11.09
C VAL A 15 -19.25 -14.38 -10.18
N LEU A 16 -20.26 -13.64 -10.67
CA LEU A 16 -20.98 -12.65 -9.87
C LEU A 16 -21.63 -13.29 -8.62
N LYS A 17 -22.30 -14.42 -8.78
CA LYS A 17 -22.88 -15.19 -7.66
C LYS A 17 -21.80 -15.55 -6.63
N ASN A 18 -20.63 -16.00 -7.07
CA ASN A 18 -19.54 -16.38 -6.18
C ASN A 18 -18.89 -15.16 -5.51
N VAL A 19 -18.83 -13.99 -6.17
CA VAL A 19 -18.42 -12.71 -5.57
C VAL A 19 -19.35 -12.34 -4.43
N LEU A 20 -20.67 -12.30 -4.67
CA LEU A 20 -21.68 -11.94 -3.68
C LEU A 20 -21.64 -12.90 -2.48
N LYS A 21 -21.65 -14.21 -2.71
CA LYS A 21 -21.54 -15.24 -1.66
C LYS A 21 -20.21 -15.10 -0.85
N THR A 22 -19.11 -14.72 -1.50
CA THR A 22 -17.83 -14.53 -0.81
C THR A 22 -17.87 -13.32 0.10
N LEU A 23 -18.50 -12.21 -0.34
CA LEU A 23 -18.70 -11.02 0.49
C LEU A 23 -19.61 -11.35 1.69
N GLU A 24 -20.77 -11.96 1.50
CA GLU A 24 -21.66 -12.37 2.60
C GLU A 24 -20.94 -13.19 3.67
N ASN A 25 -20.07 -14.10 3.26
CA ASN A 25 -19.38 -14.99 4.18
C ASN A 25 -18.18 -14.36 4.89
N LYS A 26 -17.44 -13.48 4.24
CA LYS A 26 -16.09 -13.08 4.69
C LYS A 26 -15.91 -11.58 4.90
N PHE A 27 -16.80 -10.75 4.39
CA PHE A 27 -16.66 -9.30 4.51
C PHE A 27 -16.69 -8.86 5.98
N TYR A 28 -15.78 -7.97 6.36
CA TYR A 28 -15.55 -7.61 7.75
C TYR A 28 -16.69 -6.83 8.40
N LYS A 29 -17.50 -6.13 7.58
CA LYS A 29 -18.53 -5.18 8.01
C LYS A 29 -19.90 -5.54 7.37
N PRO A 30 -20.60 -6.58 7.88
CA PRO A 30 -21.81 -7.13 7.27
C PRO A 30 -22.92 -6.10 7.07
N GLU A 31 -23.00 -5.09 7.93
CA GLU A 31 -24.02 -4.04 7.87
C GLU A 31 -23.95 -3.20 6.58
N LEU A 32 -22.79 -3.14 5.93
CA LEU A 32 -22.64 -2.49 4.62
C LEU A 32 -23.27 -3.31 3.47
N LEU A 33 -23.59 -4.59 3.69
CA LEU A 33 -24.24 -5.46 2.72
C LEU A 33 -25.80 -5.42 2.82
N GLY A 34 -26.33 -4.41 3.50
CA GLY A 34 -27.79 -4.19 3.68
C GLY A 34 -28.50 -3.67 2.42
N ALA A 35 -29.64 -3.01 2.59
CA ALA A 35 -30.54 -2.58 1.52
C ALA A 35 -29.85 -1.79 0.40
N THR A 36 -29.06 -0.78 0.74
CA THR A 36 -28.33 0.06 -0.24
C THR A 36 -27.38 -0.78 -1.13
N TRP A 37 -26.74 -1.79 -0.57
CA TRP A 37 -25.92 -2.71 -1.34
C TRP A 37 -26.77 -3.60 -2.26
N GLN A 38 -27.90 -4.11 -1.79
CA GLN A 38 -28.81 -4.94 -2.59
C GLN A 38 -29.38 -4.14 -3.76
N ASP A 39 -29.69 -2.87 -3.56
CA ASP A 39 -30.12 -1.95 -4.63
C ASP A 39 -29.00 -1.73 -5.65
N ALA A 40 -27.75 -1.53 -5.18
CA ALA A 40 -26.57 -1.41 -6.06
C ALA A 40 -26.36 -2.69 -6.88
N VAL A 41 -26.45 -3.88 -6.26
CA VAL A 41 -26.36 -5.17 -6.98
C VAL A 41 -27.44 -5.27 -8.05
N SER A 42 -28.67 -4.88 -7.76
CA SER A 42 -29.79 -4.91 -8.72
C SER A 42 -29.54 -3.96 -9.90
N THR A 43 -29.05 -2.77 -9.62
CA THR A 43 -28.74 -1.73 -10.63
C THR A 43 -27.60 -2.15 -11.56
N HIS A 44 -26.52 -2.71 -11.02
CA HIS A 44 -25.34 -3.09 -11.80
C HIS A 44 -25.45 -4.45 -12.49
N ARG A 45 -26.42 -5.29 -12.11
CA ARG A 45 -26.52 -6.67 -12.61
C ARG A 45 -26.59 -6.74 -14.14
N GLY A 46 -27.42 -5.91 -14.77
CA GLY A 46 -27.57 -5.89 -16.23
C GLY A 46 -26.26 -5.57 -16.94
N SER A 47 -25.60 -4.47 -16.56
CA SER A 47 -24.33 -4.06 -17.18
C SER A 47 -23.20 -5.09 -16.96
N ILE A 48 -23.18 -5.77 -15.82
CA ILE A 48 -22.22 -6.85 -15.54
C ILE A 48 -22.48 -8.05 -16.47
N GLU A 49 -23.75 -8.49 -16.59
CA GLU A 49 -24.10 -9.66 -17.39
C GLU A 49 -23.93 -9.39 -18.90
N ASP A 50 -24.20 -8.16 -19.35
CA ASP A 50 -24.09 -7.74 -20.76
C ASP A 50 -22.69 -7.28 -21.17
N ALA A 51 -21.72 -7.20 -20.24
CA ALA A 51 -20.37 -6.75 -20.53
C ALA A 51 -19.74 -7.49 -21.73
N PRO A 52 -19.28 -6.77 -22.79
CA PRO A 52 -18.88 -7.42 -24.05
C PRO A 52 -17.53 -8.11 -23.99
N THR A 53 -16.67 -7.71 -23.05
CA THR A 53 -15.29 -8.23 -22.91
C THR A 53 -14.97 -8.58 -21.45
N THR A 54 -13.91 -9.34 -21.23
CA THR A 54 -13.39 -9.60 -19.87
C THR A 54 -13.02 -8.31 -19.13
N ASP A 55 -12.39 -7.36 -19.82
CA ASP A 55 -11.99 -6.08 -19.24
C ASP A 55 -13.22 -5.24 -18.83
N ALA A 56 -14.27 -5.23 -19.67
CA ALA A 56 -15.55 -4.57 -19.35
C ALA A 56 -16.24 -5.25 -18.15
N PHE A 57 -16.24 -6.58 -18.10
CA PHE A 57 -16.77 -7.34 -16.99
C PHE A 57 -16.03 -7.04 -15.68
N GLU A 58 -14.69 -6.99 -15.71
CA GLU A 58 -13.88 -6.60 -14.54
C GLU A 58 -14.22 -5.19 -14.08
N SER A 59 -14.37 -4.25 -15.00
CA SER A 59 -14.71 -2.86 -14.70
C SER A 59 -16.09 -2.75 -14.05
N GLU A 60 -17.12 -3.41 -14.61
CA GLU A 60 -18.48 -3.35 -14.07
C GLU A 60 -18.59 -3.99 -12.68
N VAL A 61 -17.93 -5.13 -12.44
CA VAL A 61 -17.86 -5.72 -11.09
C VAL A 61 -17.10 -4.80 -10.14
N SER A 62 -16.03 -4.15 -10.59
CA SER A 62 -15.28 -3.21 -9.77
C SER A 62 -16.11 -1.98 -9.43
N ASN A 63 -16.90 -1.45 -10.36
CA ASN A 63 -17.83 -0.33 -10.14
C ASN A 63 -18.87 -0.70 -9.05
N LEU A 64 -19.44 -1.89 -9.13
CA LEU A 64 -20.33 -2.39 -8.08
C LEU A 64 -19.63 -2.43 -6.72
N LEU A 65 -18.40 -2.99 -6.64
CA LEU A 65 -17.66 -3.11 -5.38
C LEU A 65 -17.31 -1.74 -4.77
N GLN A 66 -17.04 -0.71 -5.61
CA GLN A 66 -16.74 0.65 -5.14
C GLN A 66 -17.91 1.31 -4.39
N THR A 67 -19.16 0.85 -4.62
CA THR A 67 -20.32 1.37 -3.87
C THR A 67 -20.25 1.07 -2.37
N LEU A 68 -19.46 0.07 -1.95
CA LEU A 68 -19.21 -0.25 -0.54
C LEU A 68 -18.32 0.78 0.18
N LYS A 69 -17.66 1.68 -0.57
CA LYS A 69 -16.83 2.77 -0.04
C LYS A 69 -15.83 2.31 1.03
N THR A 70 -15.19 1.16 0.81
CA THR A 70 -14.17 0.61 1.69
C THR A 70 -12.91 0.29 0.90
N SER A 71 -11.77 0.32 1.58
CA SER A 71 -10.50 -0.02 0.98
C SER A 71 -10.30 -1.54 0.83
N HIS A 72 -9.20 -1.95 0.20
CA HIS A 72 -8.80 -3.36 0.04
C HIS A 72 -9.81 -4.23 -0.74
N LEU A 73 -10.76 -3.64 -1.46
CA LEU A 73 -11.60 -4.32 -2.45
C LEU A 73 -10.94 -4.27 -3.83
N GLY A 74 -10.95 -5.42 -4.51
CA GLY A 74 -10.46 -5.52 -5.88
C GLY A 74 -10.95 -6.79 -6.56
N PHE A 75 -11.28 -6.69 -7.84
CA PHE A 75 -11.71 -7.81 -8.66
C PHE A 75 -10.87 -7.88 -9.93
N PHE A 76 -10.30 -9.03 -10.22
CA PHE A 76 -9.42 -9.22 -11.36
C PHE A 76 -9.33 -10.68 -11.79
N HIS A 77 -9.05 -10.91 -13.08
CA HIS A 77 -8.69 -12.23 -13.58
C HIS A 77 -7.25 -12.56 -13.17
N GLY A 78 -6.99 -13.83 -12.82
CA GLY A 78 -5.65 -14.29 -12.42
C GLY A 78 -4.56 -14.10 -13.49
N ASP A 79 -4.97 -14.00 -14.76
CA ASP A 79 -4.10 -13.67 -15.91
C ASP A 79 -4.16 -12.17 -16.24
N ALA A 80 -4.42 -11.30 -15.28
CA ALA A 80 -4.50 -9.86 -15.48
C ALA A 80 -3.35 -9.36 -16.35
N ARG A 81 -3.71 -8.67 -17.43
CA ARG A 81 -2.76 -8.22 -18.46
C ARG A 81 -2.32 -6.78 -18.28
N ARG A 82 -2.93 -6.08 -17.32
CA ARG A 82 -2.67 -4.67 -17.03
C ARG A 82 -2.37 -4.48 -15.55
N ALA A 83 -1.53 -3.51 -15.25
CA ALA A 83 -1.19 -3.12 -13.89
C ALA A 83 -1.38 -1.62 -13.71
N SER A 84 -1.76 -1.20 -12.50
CA SER A 84 -1.75 0.21 -12.10
C SER A 84 -0.33 0.77 -12.12
N SER A 85 -0.20 2.09 -12.17
CA SER A 85 1.09 2.76 -12.16
C SER A 85 1.98 2.33 -10.98
N ARG A 86 1.42 2.20 -9.78
CA ARG A 86 2.19 1.78 -8.60
C ARG A 86 2.82 0.40 -8.80
N ALA A 87 2.06 -0.53 -9.36
CA ALA A 87 2.56 -1.88 -9.61
C ALA A 87 3.45 -1.98 -10.86
N ALA A 88 3.14 -1.23 -11.91
CA ALA A 88 3.86 -1.27 -13.19
C ALA A 88 5.13 -0.44 -13.20
N LEU A 89 5.06 0.77 -12.66
CA LEU A 89 6.10 1.78 -12.75
C LEU A 89 6.89 1.96 -11.45
N SER A 90 6.39 1.46 -10.34
CA SER A 90 6.86 1.79 -8.98
C SER A 90 6.79 3.30 -8.72
N ALA A 91 5.67 3.90 -9.11
CA ALA A 91 5.42 5.33 -8.98
C ALA A 91 3.97 5.61 -8.58
N THR A 92 3.74 6.75 -7.95
CA THR A 92 2.41 7.26 -7.59
C THR A 92 2.15 8.59 -8.27
N TYR A 93 0.89 9.04 -8.28
CA TYR A 93 0.50 10.29 -8.91
C TYR A 93 -0.24 11.23 -7.95
N LEU A 94 -0.01 12.51 -8.16
CA LEU A 94 -0.88 13.58 -7.71
C LEU A 94 -1.76 14.04 -8.88
N LEU A 95 -3.05 14.20 -8.63
CA LEU A 95 -3.94 14.95 -9.52
C LEU A 95 -3.82 16.43 -9.19
N THR A 96 -3.42 17.25 -10.16
CA THR A 96 -3.31 18.70 -9.97
C THR A 96 -3.54 19.46 -11.27
N ASP A 97 -3.86 20.73 -11.14
CA ASP A 97 -3.84 21.67 -12.27
C ASP A 97 -2.39 22.10 -12.51
N THR A 98 -1.93 21.86 -13.72
CA THR A 98 -0.57 22.20 -14.15
C THR A 98 -0.51 23.54 -14.92
N GLY A 99 -1.58 24.30 -14.90
CA GLY A 99 -1.71 25.57 -15.64
C GLY A 99 -1.67 25.35 -17.16
N THR A 100 -0.48 25.20 -17.72
CA THR A 100 -0.28 25.09 -19.18
C THR A 100 -0.95 23.85 -19.82
N HIS A 101 -1.05 22.75 -19.08
CA HIS A 101 -1.61 21.49 -19.59
C HIS A 101 -2.96 21.11 -18.96
N GLY A 102 -3.53 22.00 -18.08
CA GLY A 102 -4.75 21.76 -17.33
C GLY A 102 -4.59 20.63 -16.28
N GLN A 103 -5.69 20.00 -15.94
CA GLN A 103 -5.70 18.88 -14.98
C GLN A 103 -4.91 17.69 -15.52
N ARG A 104 -3.86 17.28 -14.81
CA ARG A 104 -2.96 16.18 -15.20
C ARG A 104 -2.55 15.33 -14.01
N TRP A 105 -2.03 14.14 -14.33
CA TRP A 105 -1.33 13.28 -13.39
C TRP A 105 0.13 13.71 -13.32
N VAL A 106 0.58 14.13 -12.15
CA VAL A 106 1.96 14.48 -11.85
C VAL A 106 2.58 13.34 -11.03
N PHE A 107 3.76 12.88 -11.39
CA PHE A 107 4.47 11.86 -10.63
C PHE A 107 4.82 12.41 -9.24
N GLN A 108 4.21 11.86 -8.19
CA GLN A 108 4.45 12.28 -6.81
C GLN A 108 5.63 11.52 -6.20
N ASP A 109 5.54 10.19 -6.19
CA ASP A 109 6.63 9.33 -5.76
C ASP A 109 7.17 8.55 -6.95
N VAL A 110 8.50 8.48 -7.06
CA VAL A 110 9.20 7.64 -8.02
C VAL A 110 10.23 6.84 -7.22
N HIS A 111 10.00 5.54 -7.10
CA HIS A 111 10.86 4.68 -6.29
C HIS A 111 12.10 4.25 -7.06
N GLU A 112 13.26 4.39 -6.43
CA GLU A 112 14.55 3.96 -6.99
C GLU A 112 14.51 2.47 -7.35
N GLY A 113 15.18 2.09 -8.46
CA GLY A 113 15.14 0.73 -9.00
C GLY A 113 13.84 0.34 -9.71
N GLY A 114 12.79 1.16 -9.62
CA GLY A 114 11.54 0.94 -10.34
C GLY A 114 11.61 1.33 -11.82
N ALA A 115 10.60 0.93 -12.59
CA ALA A 115 10.58 1.16 -14.03
C ALA A 115 10.55 2.65 -14.40
N ALA A 116 9.81 3.48 -13.64
CA ALA A 116 9.79 4.93 -13.84
C ALA A 116 11.17 5.56 -13.59
N ALA A 117 11.83 5.20 -12.48
CA ALA A 117 13.18 5.70 -12.17
C ALA A 117 14.20 5.27 -13.22
N THR A 118 14.12 4.03 -13.70
CA THR A 118 14.98 3.51 -14.78
C THR A 118 14.80 4.30 -16.08
N ALA A 119 13.56 4.73 -16.37
CA ALA A 119 13.25 5.59 -17.51
C ALA A 119 13.56 7.09 -17.25
N ARG A 120 14.23 7.41 -16.14
CA ARG A 120 14.59 8.79 -15.73
C ARG A 120 13.39 9.71 -15.54
N ILE A 121 12.23 9.15 -15.20
CA ILE A 121 11.09 9.92 -14.71
C ILE A 121 11.42 10.37 -13.28
N LYS A 122 11.05 11.60 -12.95
CA LYS A 122 11.31 12.21 -11.65
C LYS A 122 10.00 12.62 -10.95
N PRO A 123 9.98 12.73 -9.63
CA PRO A 123 8.90 13.41 -8.93
C PRO A 123 8.73 14.84 -9.47
N GLY A 124 7.49 15.26 -9.71
CA GLY A 124 7.13 16.54 -10.35
C GLY A 124 7.00 16.48 -11.87
N ASP A 125 7.46 15.42 -12.55
CA ASP A 125 7.20 15.25 -13.99
C ASP A 125 5.70 15.09 -14.25
N ILE A 126 5.21 15.74 -15.31
CA ILE A 126 3.80 15.73 -15.73
C ILE A 126 3.60 14.62 -16.76
N LEU A 127 2.63 13.73 -16.57
CA LEU A 127 2.24 12.73 -17.57
C LEU A 127 1.21 13.34 -18.53
N LEU A 128 1.50 13.31 -19.83
CA LEU A 128 0.60 13.79 -20.89
C LEU A 128 -0.06 12.66 -21.66
N ALA A 129 0.70 11.64 -22.06
CA ALA A 129 0.18 10.55 -22.89
C ALA A 129 0.83 9.20 -22.56
N VAL A 130 0.12 8.12 -22.87
CA VAL A 130 0.61 6.74 -22.82
C VAL A 130 0.25 6.06 -24.15
N ASP A 131 1.23 5.48 -24.81
CA ASP A 131 1.11 4.77 -26.10
C ASP A 131 0.36 5.60 -27.17
N GLY A 132 0.69 6.91 -27.25
CA GLY A 132 0.11 7.85 -28.19
C GLY A 132 -1.28 8.38 -27.83
N ARG A 133 -1.86 7.93 -26.72
CA ARG A 133 -3.18 8.37 -26.23
C ARG A 133 -2.99 9.41 -25.11
N ASP A 134 -3.66 10.56 -25.24
CA ASP A 134 -3.70 11.57 -24.19
C ASP A 134 -4.36 10.96 -22.91
N ILE A 135 -3.72 11.17 -21.76
CA ILE A 135 -4.19 10.66 -20.47
C ILE A 135 -4.44 11.83 -19.56
N ALA A 136 -5.71 12.07 -19.26
CA ALA A 136 -6.14 13.10 -18.34
C ALA A 136 -7.17 12.55 -17.34
N PRO A 137 -7.26 13.13 -16.13
CA PRO A 137 -8.30 12.76 -15.17
C PRO A 137 -9.71 12.90 -15.78
N PRO A 138 -10.67 12.03 -15.41
CA PRO A 138 -10.59 11.01 -14.35
C PRO A 138 -9.92 9.68 -14.79
N GLU A 139 -9.48 9.57 -16.04
CA GLU A 139 -8.84 8.34 -16.52
C GLU A 139 -7.50 8.11 -15.82
N HIS A 140 -7.37 6.96 -15.16
CA HIS A 140 -6.10 6.54 -14.57
C HIS A 140 -5.23 5.80 -15.59
N PRO A 141 -3.91 6.09 -15.66
CA PRO A 141 -3.01 5.37 -16.53
C PRO A 141 -2.86 3.92 -16.05
N VAL A 142 -3.00 2.97 -17.00
CA VAL A 142 -2.79 1.54 -16.79
C VAL A 142 -1.83 1.01 -17.82
N PHE A 143 -1.02 0.03 -17.45
CA PHE A 143 0.09 -0.44 -18.25
C PHE A 143 -0.02 -1.93 -18.57
N PRO A 144 0.20 -2.35 -19.84
CA PRO A 144 0.17 -3.75 -20.21
C PRO A 144 1.39 -4.48 -19.67
N MET A 145 1.17 -5.56 -18.94
CA MET A 145 2.24 -6.38 -18.38
C MET A 145 3.06 -7.10 -19.48
N GLY A 146 4.36 -7.12 -19.30
CA GLY A 146 5.30 -7.75 -20.22
C GLY A 146 5.46 -7.01 -21.54
N LYS A 147 5.07 -5.75 -21.58
CA LYS A 147 5.23 -4.88 -22.75
C LYS A 147 5.97 -3.60 -22.39
N THR A 148 6.50 -2.94 -23.41
CA THR A 148 7.01 -1.58 -23.29
C THR A 148 5.89 -0.63 -23.68
N SER A 149 5.68 0.41 -22.86
CA SER A 149 4.80 1.54 -23.15
C SER A 149 5.63 2.79 -23.36
N GLU A 150 5.19 3.65 -24.27
CA GLU A 150 5.78 4.97 -24.50
C GLU A 150 4.97 6.03 -23.73
N LEU A 151 5.64 6.76 -22.85
CA LEU A 151 5.06 7.84 -22.07
C LEU A 151 5.58 9.18 -22.59
N VAL A 152 4.67 10.11 -22.82
CA VAL A 152 5.03 11.50 -23.05
C VAL A 152 4.95 12.24 -21.72
N VAL A 153 6.08 12.77 -21.28
CA VAL A 153 6.20 13.49 -20.00
C VAL A 153 6.83 14.88 -20.19
N VAL A 154 6.54 15.79 -19.27
CA VAL A 154 7.15 17.13 -19.21
C VAL A 154 7.94 17.22 -17.91
N GLY A 155 9.23 17.54 -18.01
CA GLY A 155 10.13 17.71 -16.87
C GLY A 155 10.39 19.19 -16.52
N SER A 156 11.45 19.44 -15.73
CA SER A 156 11.84 20.78 -15.25
C SER A 156 12.20 21.77 -16.37
N ASP A 157 12.69 21.28 -17.49
CA ASP A 157 13.00 22.09 -18.67
C ASP A 157 11.76 22.51 -19.49
N SER A 158 10.58 22.12 -19.02
CA SER A 158 9.29 22.33 -19.71
C SER A 158 9.21 21.69 -21.11
N ALA A 159 10.22 20.92 -21.51
CA ALA A 159 10.24 20.21 -22.76
C ALA A 159 9.46 18.89 -22.68
N LYS A 160 8.69 18.62 -23.73
CA LYS A 160 8.06 17.29 -23.88
C LYS A 160 9.14 16.29 -24.27
N ARG A 161 9.19 15.17 -23.56
CA ARG A 161 10.07 14.03 -23.89
C ARG A 161 9.29 12.73 -23.89
N THR A 162 9.63 11.85 -24.81
CA THR A 162 9.08 10.48 -24.84
C THR A 162 10.07 9.57 -24.13
N VAL A 163 9.53 8.77 -23.21
CA VAL A 163 10.31 7.77 -22.47
C VAL A 163 9.67 6.40 -22.61
N SER A 164 10.50 5.38 -22.83
CA SER A 164 10.04 4.00 -22.92
C SER A 164 10.12 3.33 -21.55
N VAL A 165 9.01 2.75 -21.10
CA VAL A 165 8.93 2.04 -19.83
C VAL A 165 8.51 0.59 -20.08
N THR A 166 9.36 -0.35 -19.66
CA THR A 166 9.06 -1.77 -19.78
C THR A 166 8.48 -2.30 -18.47
N VAL A 167 7.25 -2.79 -18.53
CA VAL A 167 6.58 -3.43 -17.39
C VAL A 167 6.92 -4.91 -17.39
N ALA A 168 7.45 -5.42 -16.28
CA ALA A 168 7.83 -6.82 -16.18
C ALA A 168 6.61 -7.76 -16.36
N ARG A 169 6.84 -8.89 -16.99
CA ARG A 169 5.86 -9.98 -17.07
C ARG A 169 5.99 -10.87 -15.83
N PRO A 170 4.88 -11.25 -15.20
CA PRO A 170 4.91 -12.25 -14.14
C PRO A 170 5.53 -13.55 -14.64
N LYS A 171 6.47 -14.12 -13.90
CA LYS A 171 7.04 -15.45 -14.18
C LYS A 171 6.38 -16.48 -13.25
N GLY A 172 5.70 -17.47 -13.85
CA GLY A 172 5.04 -18.55 -13.11
C GLY A 172 3.82 -18.09 -12.31
N LYS A 173 3.60 -18.69 -11.13
CA LYS A 173 2.47 -18.37 -10.23
C LYS A 173 2.67 -17.10 -9.40
N LYS A 174 3.85 -16.49 -9.39
CA LYS A 174 4.16 -15.25 -8.67
C LYS A 174 4.04 -14.08 -9.62
N LEU A 175 3.20 -13.10 -9.27
CA LEU A 175 3.23 -11.78 -9.88
C LEU A 175 4.58 -11.14 -9.51
N GLN A 176 5.52 -11.16 -10.44
CA GLN A 176 6.78 -10.43 -10.29
C GLN A 176 6.59 -9.08 -10.99
N TYR A 177 6.31 -8.06 -10.22
CA TYR A 177 6.54 -6.68 -10.65
C TYR A 177 8.06 -6.42 -10.59
N VAL A 178 8.54 -5.45 -11.35
CA VAL A 178 9.87 -4.89 -11.05
C VAL A 178 9.75 -4.24 -9.69
N GLU A 179 10.22 -4.92 -8.66
CA GLU A 179 10.21 -4.37 -7.32
C GLU A 179 11.23 -3.23 -7.27
N PRO A 180 10.87 -2.06 -6.74
CA PRO A 180 11.82 -0.99 -6.50
C PRO A 180 12.85 -1.44 -5.47
N THR A 181 13.92 -0.67 -5.32
CA THR A 181 14.82 -0.80 -4.18
C THR A 181 14.01 -0.58 -2.91
N LEU A 182 13.81 -1.65 -2.12
CA LEU A 182 12.86 -1.64 -1.01
C LEU A 182 13.34 -0.81 0.16
N VAL A 183 14.66 -0.79 0.40
CA VAL A 183 15.29 -0.05 1.48
C VAL A 183 16.47 0.73 0.93
N ILE A 184 16.52 2.02 1.23
CA ILE A 184 17.63 2.92 0.89
C ILE A 184 18.08 3.59 2.18
N ALA A 185 19.38 3.52 2.48
CA ALA A 185 19.97 4.22 3.60
C ALA A 185 21.02 5.20 3.09
N LYS A 186 21.05 6.41 3.64
CA LYS A 186 22.02 7.47 3.36
C LYS A 186 22.05 8.51 4.46
N THR A 187 23.06 9.37 4.45
CA THR A 187 23.24 10.47 5.41
C THR A 187 23.07 11.80 4.67
N PRO A 188 21.86 12.37 4.59
CA PRO A 188 21.59 13.60 3.85
C PRO A 188 22.21 14.85 4.50
N ALA A 189 22.53 14.80 5.79
CA ALA A 189 23.19 15.83 6.55
C ALA A 189 24.06 15.20 7.65
N LEU A 190 24.94 15.99 8.24
CA LEU A 190 25.85 15.54 9.28
C LEU A 190 25.07 14.94 10.47
N ASN A 191 25.39 13.72 10.85
CA ASN A 191 24.76 12.96 11.94
C ASN A 191 23.25 12.68 11.77
N ILE A 192 22.68 12.87 10.59
CA ILE A 192 21.28 12.53 10.27
C ILE A 192 21.26 11.37 9.31
N GLY A 193 20.66 10.26 9.73
CA GLY A 193 20.37 9.12 8.87
C GLY A 193 19.04 9.30 8.15
N TYR A 194 18.95 8.79 6.94
CA TYR A 194 17.72 8.71 6.16
C TYR A 194 17.50 7.27 5.71
N LEU A 195 16.33 6.75 6.05
CA LEU A 195 15.91 5.40 5.72
C LEU A 195 14.61 5.48 4.91
N LYS A 196 14.66 5.26 3.60
CA LYS A 196 13.44 5.11 2.80
C LYS A 196 13.03 3.64 2.74
N VAL A 197 11.76 3.38 3.03
CA VAL A 197 11.15 2.05 2.90
C VAL A 197 10.03 2.13 1.88
N ALA A 198 10.24 1.57 0.70
CA ALA A 198 9.32 1.70 -0.43
C ALA A 198 8.06 0.84 -0.26
N MET A 199 8.13 -0.30 0.45
CA MET A 199 7.05 -1.26 0.63
C MET A 199 7.43 -2.32 1.68
N PHE A 200 6.46 -3.06 2.22
CA PHE A 200 6.67 -4.22 3.10
C PHE A 200 6.21 -5.52 2.40
N PRO A 201 6.97 -6.06 1.44
CA PRO A 201 6.53 -7.20 0.64
C PRO A 201 6.45 -8.49 1.44
N GLY A 202 5.54 -9.37 0.99
CA GLY A 202 5.31 -10.68 1.61
C GLY A 202 4.49 -10.62 2.90
N MET A 203 3.90 -11.75 3.28
CA MET A 203 3.05 -11.81 4.48
C MET A 203 3.86 -11.59 5.77
N VAL A 204 5.00 -12.25 5.91
CA VAL A 204 5.88 -12.16 7.09
C VAL A 204 7.00 -11.14 6.89
N GLY A 205 7.50 -10.99 5.66
CA GLY A 205 8.46 -9.93 5.31
C GLY A 205 9.85 -10.09 5.92
N VAL A 206 10.38 -11.32 6.01
CA VAL A 206 11.72 -11.59 6.60
C VAL A 206 12.83 -10.82 5.89
N ASP A 207 12.81 -10.80 4.55
CA ASP A 207 13.86 -10.15 3.76
C ASP A 207 13.87 -8.63 3.97
N ILE A 208 12.71 -7.98 3.96
CA ILE A 208 12.62 -6.54 4.19
C ILE A 208 12.99 -6.19 5.64
N ALA A 209 12.62 -7.03 6.61
CA ALA A 209 12.99 -6.84 8.01
C ALA A 209 14.52 -6.88 8.19
N ASN A 210 15.19 -7.85 7.57
CA ASN A 210 16.63 -7.96 7.61
C ASN A 210 17.33 -6.80 6.88
N ALA A 211 16.78 -6.38 5.72
CA ALA A 211 17.30 -5.24 4.97
C ALA A 211 17.23 -3.93 5.79
N MET A 212 16.12 -3.67 6.49
CA MET A 212 16.00 -2.50 7.37
C MET A 212 16.99 -2.55 8.53
N SER A 213 17.16 -3.72 9.16
CA SER A 213 18.15 -3.88 10.24
C SER A 213 19.59 -3.67 9.75
N ALA A 214 19.91 -4.15 8.55
CA ALA A 214 21.23 -3.91 7.93
C ALA A 214 21.42 -2.41 7.63
N ALA A 215 20.42 -1.78 6.99
CA ALA A 215 20.47 -0.37 6.63
C ALA A 215 20.69 0.56 7.85
N ILE A 216 20.03 0.30 8.96
CA ILE A 216 20.22 1.06 10.20
C ILE A 216 21.64 0.86 10.75
N ARG A 217 22.18 -0.36 10.70
CA ARG A 217 23.58 -0.59 11.12
C ARG A 217 24.58 0.15 10.22
N ASP A 218 24.33 0.16 8.91
CA ASP A 218 25.20 0.79 7.91
C ASP A 218 25.20 2.32 8.01
N LEU A 219 24.14 2.94 8.56
CA LEU A 219 24.09 4.37 8.88
C LEU A 219 25.10 4.75 9.98
N GLY A 220 25.54 3.80 10.79
CA GLY A 220 26.51 4.04 11.86
C GLY A 220 26.00 4.95 12.98
N ALA A 221 26.89 5.74 13.55
CA ALA A 221 26.57 6.64 14.67
C ALA A 221 25.84 7.89 14.15
N ILE A 222 24.51 7.87 14.20
CA ILE A 222 23.64 9.00 13.87
C ILE A 222 22.93 9.54 15.12
N LYS A 223 22.63 10.83 15.14
CA LYS A 223 21.90 11.51 16.23
C LYS A 223 20.42 11.71 15.96
N GLY A 224 20.02 11.61 14.70
CA GLY A 224 18.63 11.69 14.27
C GLY A 224 18.36 10.80 13.09
N LEU A 225 17.13 10.36 12.94
CA LEU A 225 16.72 9.47 11.86
C LEU A 225 15.48 10.02 11.15
N ILE A 226 15.56 10.12 9.83
CA ILE A 226 14.40 10.35 8.96
C ILE A 226 13.99 8.99 8.38
N VAL A 227 12.76 8.59 8.61
CA VAL A 227 12.14 7.41 7.98
C VAL A 227 11.14 7.89 6.93
N ASP A 228 11.41 7.60 5.65
CA ASP A 228 10.56 8.02 4.54
C ASP A 228 9.63 6.88 4.11
N LEU A 229 8.34 7.05 4.43
CA LEU A 229 7.25 6.14 4.05
C LEU A 229 6.36 6.72 2.93
N ARG A 230 6.75 7.83 2.32
CA ARG A 230 6.00 8.41 1.19
C ARG A 230 5.92 7.42 0.04
N GLY A 231 4.74 7.21 -0.50
CA GLY A 231 4.46 6.24 -1.56
C GLY A 231 4.49 4.78 -1.10
N ASN A 232 4.69 4.48 0.17
CA ASN A 232 4.63 3.14 0.71
C ASN A 232 3.17 2.72 0.94
N THR A 233 2.67 1.82 0.10
CA THR A 233 1.29 1.32 0.18
C THR A 233 1.08 0.19 1.18
N GLY A 234 2.06 -0.05 2.07
CA GLY A 234 1.97 -1.05 3.12
C GLY A 234 2.52 -2.41 2.72
N GLY A 235 1.86 -3.45 3.16
CA GLY A 235 2.23 -4.85 2.93
C GLY A 235 2.08 -5.71 4.17
N GLY A 236 3.06 -6.56 4.45
CA GLY A 236 3.00 -7.56 5.50
C GLY A 236 3.67 -7.19 6.83
N ALA A 237 3.84 -8.21 7.66
CA ALA A 237 4.35 -8.10 9.03
C ALA A 237 5.81 -7.62 9.13
N GLY A 238 6.54 -7.53 8.02
CA GLY A 238 7.89 -6.92 8.00
C GLY A 238 7.95 -5.50 8.56
N SER A 239 6.81 -4.76 8.53
CA SER A 239 6.64 -3.46 9.18
C SER A 239 6.88 -3.50 10.69
N LEU A 240 6.66 -4.64 11.34
CA LEU A 240 6.91 -4.82 12.77
C LEU A 240 8.39 -4.59 13.13
N ARG A 241 9.33 -5.00 12.25
CA ARG A 241 10.76 -4.74 12.45
C ARG A 241 11.05 -3.24 12.48
N LEU A 242 10.41 -2.44 11.61
CA LEU A 242 10.62 -0.99 11.63
C LEU A 242 10.12 -0.40 12.97
N MET A 243 8.94 -0.78 13.43
CA MET A 243 8.43 -0.35 14.74
C MET A 243 9.35 -0.80 15.88
N SER A 244 9.88 -2.03 15.81
CA SER A 244 10.82 -2.56 16.80
C SER A 244 12.16 -1.82 16.83
N LEU A 245 12.60 -1.25 15.70
CA LEU A 245 13.80 -0.41 15.62
C LEU A 245 13.59 0.99 16.23
N LEU A 246 12.34 1.42 16.41
CA LEU A 246 11.98 2.71 17.01
C LEU A 246 11.78 2.62 18.54
N THR A 247 11.80 1.43 19.15
CA THR A 247 11.54 1.20 20.57
C THR A 247 12.67 0.44 21.24
N ASP A 248 12.82 0.60 22.55
CA ASP A 248 13.80 -0.12 23.35
C ASP A 248 13.27 -1.46 23.90
N GLY A 249 11.98 -1.76 23.73
CA GLY A 249 11.36 -2.92 24.33
C GLY A 249 10.14 -3.43 23.54
N LYS A 250 9.42 -4.37 24.13
CA LYS A 250 8.18 -4.92 23.60
C LYS A 250 7.02 -4.00 23.93
N ILE A 251 6.34 -3.50 22.89
CA ILE A 251 5.17 -2.64 23.00
C ILE A 251 4.06 -3.22 22.12
N PRO A 252 2.82 -3.38 22.63
CA PRO A 252 1.69 -3.79 21.82
C PRO A 252 1.39 -2.73 20.75
N VAL A 253 1.25 -3.17 19.50
CA VAL A 253 0.97 -2.32 18.34
C VAL A 253 -0.52 -2.21 18.07
N GLY A 254 -1.19 -3.36 18.03
CA GLY A 254 -2.61 -3.44 17.71
C GLY A 254 -3.01 -4.84 17.26
N PHE A 255 -4.24 -4.98 16.79
CA PHE A 255 -4.79 -6.26 16.36
C PHE A 255 -5.84 -6.09 15.26
N ALA A 256 -6.07 -7.15 14.49
CA ALA A 256 -7.17 -7.20 13.53
C ALA A 256 -8.31 -8.06 14.07
N ALA A 257 -9.53 -7.54 13.99
CA ALA A 257 -10.75 -8.23 14.39
C ALA A 257 -11.63 -8.53 13.16
N ASP A 258 -11.99 -9.80 12.97
CA ASP A 258 -12.95 -10.19 11.94
C ASP A 258 -14.40 -9.86 12.38
N LYS A 259 -15.38 -10.10 11.48
CA LYS A 259 -16.80 -9.80 11.75
C LYS A 259 -17.36 -10.43 13.03
N LYS A 260 -16.76 -11.51 13.55
CA LYS A 260 -17.22 -12.16 14.79
C LYS A 260 -16.79 -11.42 16.04
N TRP A 261 -15.74 -10.64 15.92
CA TRP A 261 -15.12 -9.89 17.01
C TRP A 261 -15.42 -8.39 16.94
N ALA A 262 -15.80 -7.88 15.75
CA ALA A 262 -16.03 -6.45 15.50
C ALA A 262 -17.17 -5.87 16.37
N GLU A 263 -18.17 -6.69 16.75
CA GLU A 263 -19.32 -6.28 17.56
C GLU A 263 -19.09 -6.43 19.07
N LYS A 264 -17.91 -6.93 19.49
CA LYS A 264 -17.60 -7.18 20.90
C LYS A 264 -16.78 -6.06 21.51
N ASP A 265 -17.02 -5.76 22.78
CA ASP A 265 -16.06 -4.96 23.55
C ASP A 265 -14.78 -5.78 23.75
N LEU A 266 -13.73 -5.38 23.04
CA LEU A 266 -12.43 -6.04 23.08
C LEU A 266 -11.47 -5.45 24.12
N SER A 267 -11.85 -4.37 24.80
CA SER A 267 -11.01 -3.64 25.75
C SER A 267 -10.49 -4.52 26.89
N GLY A 268 -11.35 -5.36 27.45
CA GLY A 268 -11.01 -6.33 28.49
C GLY A 268 -10.38 -7.64 27.99
N LEU A 269 -10.51 -7.93 26.70
CA LEU A 269 -10.09 -9.22 26.13
C LEU A 269 -8.73 -9.17 25.41
N LYS A 270 -8.33 -7.99 24.90
CA LYS A 270 -7.13 -7.83 24.09
C LYS A 270 -5.84 -8.30 24.76
N GLY A 271 -5.77 -8.28 26.09
CA GLY A 271 -4.62 -8.80 26.85
C GLY A 271 -4.44 -10.31 26.77
N SER A 272 -5.51 -11.08 26.52
CA SER A 272 -5.50 -12.54 26.42
C SER A 272 -5.29 -13.09 25.02
N PHE A 273 -5.26 -12.24 23.99
CA PHE A 273 -5.05 -12.66 22.61
C PHE A 273 -3.62 -13.17 22.40
N PRO A 274 -3.44 -14.17 21.53
CA PRO A 274 -2.11 -14.59 21.08
C PRO A 274 -1.32 -13.43 20.50
N ARG A 275 0.00 -13.42 20.69
CA ARG A 275 0.88 -12.35 20.24
C ARG A 275 1.76 -12.79 19.08
N PHE A 276 1.91 -11.92 18.09
CA PHE A 276 2.95 -11.99 17.09
C PHE A 276 4.00 -10.94 17.43
N ASP A 277 5.09 -11.35 18.03
CA ASP A 277 6.11 -10.51 18.66
C ASP A 277 7.54 -10.77 18.14
N SER A 278 7.67 -11.46 17.03
CA SER A 278 8.97 -11.71 16.40
C SER A 278 8.81 -12.07 14.92
N ILE A 279 9.70 -11.55 14.10
CA ILE A 279 9.84 -11.96 12.70
C ILE A 279 10.80 -13.13 12.65
N PRO A 280 10.36 -14.35 12.26
CA PRO A 280 11.19 -15.54 12.29
C PRO A 280 12.32 -15.47 11.27
N GLU A 281 13.42 -16.15 11.54
CA GLU A 281 14.43 -16.41 10.52
C GLU A 281 13.90 -17.35 9.44
N LYS A 282 14.48 -17.29 8.22
CA LYS A 282 14.04 -18.14 7.09
C LYS A 282 14.08 -19.64 7.41
N SER A 283 15.07 -20.07 8.17
CA SER A 283 15.22 -21.47 8.61
C SER A 283 14.13 -21.94 9.58
N GLN A 284 13.57 -21.02 10.34
CA GLN A 284 12.57 -21.29 11.39
C GLN A 284 11.13 -21.09 10.88
N PHE A 285 10.96 -20.51 9.67
CA PHE A 285 9.70 -20.01 9.15
C PHE A 285 8.58 -21.07 9.11
N LEU A 286 8.85 -22.26 8.59
CA LEU A 286 7.85 -23.32 8.47
C LEU A 286 7.44 -23.89 9.83
N TRP A 287 8.39 -24.00 10.76
CA TRP A 287 8.17 -24.58 12.08
C TRP A 287 7.40 -23.64 13.00
N LEU A 288 7.73 -22.36 12.99
CA LEU A 288 7.04 -21.32 13.78
C LEU A 288 5.64 -21.02 13.25
N LEU A 289 5.42 -21.06 11.93
CA LEU A 289 4.09 -20.99 11.34
C LEU A 289 3.20 -22.13 11.84
N ALA A 290 3.71 -23.35 11.85
CA ALA A 290 2.94 -24.50 12.31
C ALA A 290 2.59 -24.42 13.82
N LEU A 291 3.54 -24.05 14.67
CA LEU A 291 3.34 -24.06 16.12
C LEU A 291 2.56 -22.84 16.66
N ARG A 292 2.84 -21.62 16.14
CA ARG A 292 2.23 -20.39 16.68
C ARG A 292 0.90 -20.04 16.02
N PHE A 293 0.73 -20.33 14.74
CA PHE A 293 -0.47 -19.95 13.99
C PHE A 293 -1.53 -21.05 13.89
N LEU A 294 -1.18 -22.30 14.08
CA LEU A 294 -2.16 -23.40 14.06
C LEU A 294 -3.27 -23.20 15.10
N PRO A 295 -2.97 -22.86 16.37
CA PRO A 295 -4.02 -22.58 17.35
C PRO A 295 -4.92 -21.39 16.97
N THR A 296 -4.35 -20.29 16.42
CA THR A 296 -5.11 -19.11 16.02
C THR A 296 -5.99 -19.34 14.80
N LEU A 297 -5.56 -20.19 13.86
CA LEU A 297 -6.37 -20.64 12.73
C LEU A 297 -7.56 -21.48 13.18
N ILE A 298 -7.39 -22.27 14.24
CA ILE A 298 -8.46 -23.11 14.82
C ILE A 298 -9.44 -22.25 15.63
N THR A 299 -8.95 -21.36 16.49
CA THR A 299 -9.80 -20.55 17.37
C THR A 299 -10.38 -19.32 16.69
N LYS A 300 -9.82 -18.89 15.53
CA LYS A 300 -10.16 -17.62 14.85
C LYS A 300 -10.11 -16.43 15.79
N SER A 301 -9.22 -16.47 16.78
CA SER A 301 -8.98 -15.37 17.70
C SER A 301 -8.19 -14.26 17.01
N PRO A 302 -8.43 -12.98 17.35
CA PRO A 302 -7.53 -11.90 16.98
C PRO A 302 -6.11 -12.19 17.44
N VAL A 303 -5.13 -11.68 16.69
CA VAL A 303 -3.71 -11.77 17.05
C VAL A 303 -3.19 -10.37 17.28
N VAL A 304 -2.62 -10.13 18.43
CA VAL A 304 -1.97 -8.85 18.77
C VAL A 304 -0.60 -8.81 18.13
N LEU A 305 -0.33 -7.75 17.38
CA LEU A 305 1.03 -7.42 16.95
C LEU A 305 1.75 -6.72 18.10
N GLU A 306 2.96 -7.14 18.41
CA GLU A 306 3.80 -6.57 19.46
C GLU A 306 5.24 -6.40 18.93
N THR A 307 5.94 -5.32 19.27
CA THR A 307 7.33 -5.12 18.86
C THR A 307 8.24 -6.23 19.37
N GLU A 308 9.35 -6.48 18.66
CA GLU A 308 10.22 -7.66 18.91
C GLU A 308 11.09 -7.54 20.15
N GLY A 309 11.27 -6.31 20.70
CA GLY A 309 12.19 -6.11 21.84
C GLY A 309 13.64 -6.35 21.45
N LEU A 310 14.14 -5.65 20.42
CA LEU A 310 15.49 -5.84 19.87
C LEU A 310 16.62 -5.25 20.74
N GLY A 311 16.31 -4.74 21.92
CA GLY A 311 17.24 -4.06 22.82
C GLY A 311 17.30 -2.55 22.57
N ALA A 312 18.38 -1.91 23.02
CA ALA A 312 18.55 -0.46 22.90
C ALA A 312 18.49 0.01 21.44
N LYS A 313 17.91 1.20 21.21
CA LYS A 313 17.87 1.83 19.90
C LYS A 313 19.28 1.97 19.32
N PRO A 314 19.43 1.70 18.00
CA PRO A 314 20.74 1.82 17.35
C PRO A 314 21.21 3.28 17.19
N TYR A 315 20.43 4.25 17.63
CA TYR A 315 20.75 5.69 17.60
C TYR A 315 20.14 6.39 18.83
N HIS A 316 20.71 7.53 19.19
CA HIS A 316 20.25 8.36 20.30
C HIS A 316 19.87 9.73 19.76
N GLY A 317 18.61 9.95 19.47
CA GLY A 317 18.13 11.20 18.90
C GLY A 317 16.66 11.15 18.52
N ARG A 318 16.23 12.21 17.83
CA ARG A 318 14.84 12.33 17.37
C ARG A 318 14.63 11.54 16.08
N VAL A 319 13.39 11.13 15.88
CA VAL A 319 12.94 10.49 14.63
C VAL A 319 11.91 11.38 13.97
N VAL A 320 12.00 11.51 12.64
CA VAL A 320 10.97 12.11 11.80
C VAL A 320 10.48 11.05 10.82
N LEU A 321 9.15 10.88 10.71
CA LEU A 321 8.52 10.08 9.66
C LEU A 321 8.01 11.01 8.57
N LEU A 322 8.41 10.75 7.32
CA LEU A 322 7.84 11.39 6.13
C LEU A 322 6.70 10.54 5.59
N VAL A 323 5.52 11.13 5.45
CA VAL A 323 4.30 10.46 4.98
C VAL A 323 3.59 11.29 3.91
N ASN A 324 2.75 10.65 3.11
CA ASN A 324 1.88 11.33 2.17
C ASN A 324 0.58 10.54 1.92
N ARG A 325 -0.31 11.05 1.09
CA ARG A 325 -1.60 10.45 0.73
C ARG A 325 -1.53 9.02 0.16
N HIS A 326 -0.33 8.55 -0.20
CA HIS A 326 -0.07 7.18 -0.66
C HIS A 326 0.53 6.28 0.42
N THR A 327 0.84 6.84 1.59
CA THR A 327 1.22 6.05 2.77
C THR A 327 -0.02 5.32 3.26
N ALA A 328 -0.05 3.98 3.14
CA ALA A 328 -1.26 3.19 3.36
C ALA A 328 -1.00 1.88 4.12
N SER A 329 -2.04 1.33 4.73
CA SER A 329 -2.05 -0.02 5.33
C SER A 329 -0.92 -0.20 6.37
N ALA A 330 -0.04 -1.19 6.22
CA ALA A 330 1.06 -1.43 7.17
C ALA A 330 1.99 -0.21 7.37
N ALA A 331 2.08 0.71 6.40
CA ALA A 331 2.82 1.96 6.57
C ALA A 331 2.06 2.94 7.47
N GLU A 332 0.73 2.97 7.43
CA GLU A 332 -0.08 3.72 8.38
C GLU A 332 -0.02 3.11 9.78
N MET A 333 0.07 1.77 9.88
CA MET A 333 0.27 1.10 11.16
C MET A 333 1.58 1.55 11.82
N VAL A 334 2.68 1.67 11.06
CA VAL A 334 3.94 2.25 11.56
C VAL A 334 3.76 3.70 11.99
N THR A 335 3.08 4.49 11.17
CA THR A 335 2.88 5.94 11.42
C THR A 335 2.07 6.18 12.69
N ILE A 336 0.91 5.51 12.83
CA ILE A 336 0.06 5.69 14.03
C ILE A 336 0.73 5.14 15.28
N PHE A 337 1.44 4.00 15.18
CA PHE A 337 2.19 3.44 16.30
C PHE A 337 3.26 4.43 16.78
N ALA A 338 4.02 5.02 15.87
CA ALA A 338 5.02 6.01 16.21
C ALA A 338 4.40 7.28 16.85
N LYS A 339 3.26 7.74 16.33
CA LYS A 339 2.53 8.90 16.82
C LYS A 339 1.94 8.67 18.22
N GLU A 340 1.19 7.58 18.41
CA GLU A 340 0.55 7.24 19.68
C GLU A 340 1.55 6.99 20.82
N ASN A 341 2.75 6.52 20.49
CA ASN A 341 3.82 6.26 21.47
C ASN A 341 4.88 7.38 21.53
N HIS A 342 4.66 8.52 20.87
CA HIS A 342 5.57 9.68 20.86
C HIS A 342 7.01 9.32 20.42
N LEU A 343 7.14 8.38 19.46
CA LEU A 343 8.43 7.87 18.99
C LEU A 343 9.00 8.69 17.84
N ALA A 344 8.16 9.44 17.12
CA ALA A 344 8.57 10.24 15.98
C ALA A 344 7.66 11.46 15.79
N THR A 345 8.21 12.49 15.16
CA THR A 345 7.45 13.61 14.59
C THR A 345 7.02 13.26 13.17
N ILE A 346 5.76 13.46 12.83
CA ILE A 346 5.20 13.14 11.51
C ILE A 346 5.18 14.40 10.64
N VAL A 347 5.79 14.33 9.46
CA VAL A 347 5.89 15.44 8.50
C VAL A 347 5.37 15.01 7.14
N GLY A 348 4.65 15.88 6.45
CA GLY A 348 4.19 15.67 5.09
C GLY A 348 2.69 15.88 4.93
N GLU A 349 2.03 15.04 4.14
CA GLU A 349 0.59 15.10 3.87
C GLU A 349 -0.16 14.06 4.72
N PRO A 350 -1.49 14.24 4.95
CA PRO A 350 -2.33 13.21 5.54
C PRO A 350 -2.17 11.86 4.82
N THR A 351 -2.20 10.76 5.57
CA THR A 351 -2.07 9.41 5.00
C THR A 351 -3.32 8.98 4.24
N ALA A 352 -3.33 7.77 3.69
CA ALA A 352 -4.44 7.27 2.87
C ALA A 352 -5.73 6.97 3.66
N GLY A 353 -5.67 6.74 4.96
CA GLY A 353 -6.83 6.27 5.76
C GLY A 353 -7.33 4.90 5.32
N ARG A 354 -6.44 3.96 5.00
CA ARG A 354 -6.77 2.66 4.41
C ARG A 354 -6.04 1.55 5.15
N LEU A 355 -6.58 1.12 6.28
CA LEU A 355 -5.96 0.08 7.09
C LEU A 355 -6.97 -1.00 7.49
N LEU A 356 -7.02 -2.05 6.70
CA LEU A 356 -7.82 -3.26 6.94
C LEU A 356 -6.97 -4.51 6.76
N SER A 357 -7.34 -5.56 7.47
CA SER A 357 -6.87 -6.90 7.17
C SER A 357 -7.60 -7.44 5.95
N ALA A 358 -6.90 -7.89 4.93
CA ALA A 358 -7.51 -8.33 3.68
C ALA A 358 -7.00 -9.70 3.23
N THR A 359 -7.81 -10.38 2.43
CA THR A 359 -7.46 -11.65 1.79
C THR A 359 -7.85 -11.65 0.33
N SER A 360 -7.41 -12.67 -0.40
CA SER A 360 -7.83 -12.90 -1.79
C SER A 360 -8.49 -14.26 -1.92
N ALA A 361 -9.73 -14.28 -2.42
CA ALA A 361 -10.52 -15.48 -2.67
C ALA A 361 -10.62 -15.78 -4.17
N LYS A 362 -10.63 -17.06 -4.54
CA LYS A 362 -11.01 -17.49 -5.89
C LYS A 362 -12.54 -17.45 -6.00
N VAL A 363 -13.06 -16.85 -7.07
CA VAL A 363 -14.49 -16.72 -7.32
C VAL A 363 -14.94 -17.44 -8.61
N GLY A 364 -14.11 -18.35 -9.09
CA GLY A 364 -14.38 -19.17 -10.28
C GLY A 364 -13.76 -18.61 -11.55
N HIS A 365 -13.67 -19.46 -12.58
CA HIS A 365 -13.25 -19.11 -13.95
C HIS A 365 -11.98 -18.28 -14.06
N GLY A 366 -11.01 -18.46 -13.17
CA GLY A 366 -9.77 -17.69 -13.11
C GLY A 366 -9.85 -16.35 -12.40
N PHE A 367 -11.05 -15.89 -12.02
CA PHE A 367 -11.24 -14.63 -11.30
C PHE A 367 -10.92 -14.73 -9.80
N ARG A 368 -10.50 -13.62 -9.26
CA ARG A 368 -10.18 -13.44 -7.84
C ARG A 368 -10.83 -12.17 -7.32
N LEU A 369 -11.26 -12.25 -6.06
CA LEU A 369 -11.76 -11.14 -5.27
C LEU A 369 -10.79 -10.87 -4.14
N ALA A 370 -10.15 -9.71 -4.13
CA ALA A 370 -9.51 -9.17 -2.93
C ALA A 370 -10.60 -8.53 -2.08
N LEU A 371 -10.64 -8.85 -0.79
CA LEU A 371 -11.67 -8.31 0.09
C LEU A 371 -11.14 -8.14 1.52
N PRO A 372 -11.59 -7.09 2.25
CA PRO A 372 -11.27 -6.91 3.65
C PRO A 372 -12.04 -7.92 4.50
N THR A 373 -11.32 -8.55 5.44
CA THR A 373 -11.85 -9.60 6.32
C THR A 373 -11.77 -9.25 7.79
N GLY A 374 -11.08 -8.13 8.14
CA GLY A 374 -10.99 -7.67 9.51
C GLY A 374 -10.70 -6.17 9.58
N ALA A 375 -11.32 -5.49 10.53
CA ALA A 375 -10.94 -4.14 10.94
C ALA A 375 -9.67 -4.19 11.77
N TYR A 376 -8.75 -3.24 11.54
CA TYR A 376 -7.58 -3.09 12.38
C TYR A 376 -7.85 -2.01 13.45
N TYR A 377 -7.41 -2.30 14.65
CA TYR A 377 -7.43 -1.39 15.79
C TYR A 377 -6.03 -1.24 16.37
N THR A 378 -5.61 0.00 16.66
CA THR A 378 -4.40 0.23 17.46
C THR A 378 -4.58 -0.35 18.86
N TRP A 379 -3.49 -0.46 19.62
CA TRP A 379 -3.62 -0.88 21.01
C TRP A 379 -4.52 0.05 21.83
N ASN A 380 -4.58 1.33 21.49
CA ASN A 380 -5.44 2.33 22.13
C ASN A 380 -6.90 2.29 21.63
N GLY A 381 -7.20 1.46 20.64
CA GLY A 381 -8.56 1.27 20.10
C GLY A 381 -8.92 2.17 18.91
N THR A 382 -7.96 2.90 18.35
CA THR A 382 -8.18 3.73 17.14
C THR A 382 -8.34 2.85 15.90
N ALA A 383 -9.40 3.08 15.11
CA ALA A 383 -9.59 2.48 13.80
C ALA A 383 -9.22 3.51 12.71
N LEU A 384 -8.45 3.09 11.71
CA LEU A 384 -7.92 4.01 10.67
C LEU A 384 -8.66 3.92 9.34
N GLU A 385 -9.52 2.93 9.13
CA GLU A 385 -10.27 2.85 7.88
C GLU A 385 -11.20 4.06 7.72
N GLY A 386 -11.00 4.82 6.66
CA GLY A 386 -11.68 6.09 6.41
C GLY A 386 -11.18 7.28 7.23
N SER A 387 -10.09 7.12 8.01
CA SER A 387 -9.55 8.15 8.90
C SER A 387 -8.05 8.33 8.64
N PRO A 388 -7.65 9.21 7.72
CA PRO A 388 -6.23 9.53 7.50
C PRO A 388 -5.52 9.95 8.78
N ILE A 389 -4.23 9.64 8.87
CA ILE A 389 -3.38 10.13 9.97
C ILE A 389 -2.88 11.51 9.56
N GLU A 390 -3.27 12.53 10.32
CA GLU A 390 -2.78 13.89 10.14
C GLU A 390 -1.32 13.99 10.59
N PRO A 391 -0.44 14.64 9.79
CA PRO A 391 0.93 14.91 10.19
C PRO A 391 0.97 15.94 11.35
N ASP A 392 2.07 15.97 12.09
CA ASP A 392 2.32 17.01 13.10
C ASP A 392 2.75 18.32 12.43
N TYR A 393 3.43 18.22 11.28
CA TYR A 393 3.79 19.33 10.40
C TYR A 393 3.27 19.03 9.00
N LEU A 394 2.21 19.75 8.61
CA LEU A 394 1.68 19.69 7.25
C LEU A 394 2.67 20.34 6.30
N GLU A 395 3.17 19.57 5.35
CA GLU A 395 4.04 20.03 4.28
C GLU A 395 3.55 19.39 2.99
N GLU A 396 2.89 20.16 2.14
CA GLU A 396 2.29 19.65 0.92
C GLU A 396 3.35 19.33 -0.14
N PHE A 397 3.00 18.47 -1.07
CA PHE A 397 3.83 18.18 -2.23
C PHE A 397 3.78 19.33 -3.23
N ALA A 398 4.73 20.26 -3.13
CA ALA A 398 4.92 21.34 -4.10
C ALA A 398 5.55 20.77 -5.38
N TRP A 399 4.74 20.41 -6.36
CA TRP A 399 5.16 19.62 -7.52
C TRP A 399 6.13 20.41 -8.43
N GLU A 400 5.98 21.72 -8.56
CA GLU A 400 6.91 22.58 -9.31
C GLU A 400 8.30 22.57 -8.67
N GLU A 401 8.38 22.82 -7.37
CA GLU A 401 9.64 22.80 -6.62
C GLU A 401 10.28 21.42 -6.67
N ARG A 402 9.44 20.39 -6.53
CA ARG A 402 9.90 19.00 -6.56
C ARG A 402 10.45 18.61 -7.93
N ARG A 403 9.85 19.08 -9.00
CA ARG A 403 10.32 18.95 -10.38
C ARG A 403 11.70 19.58 -10.56
N ASP A 404 11.94 20.71 -9.91
CA ASP A 404 13.22 21.44 -9.93
C ASP A 404 14.24 20.87 -8.94
N GLY A 405 13.91 19.78 -8.24
CA GLY A 405 14.80 19.02 -7.37
C GLY A 405 14.73 19.39 -5.89
N VAL A 406 13.86 20.31 -5.50
CA VAL A 406 13.64 20.71 -4.11
C VAL A 406 12.66 19.75 -3.44
N ASP A 407 13.02 19.20 -2.28
CA ASP A 407 12.17 18.35 -1.44
C ASP A 407 11.87 19.09 -0.13
N ALA A 408 10.83 19.92 -0.12
CA ALA A 408 10.44 20.74 1.03
C ALA A 408 10.15 19.86 2.27
N GLN A 409 9.49 18.70 2.09
CA GLN A 409 9.20 17.77 3.18
C GLN A 409 10.49 17.21 3.79
N LEU A 410 11.47 16.83 2.97
CA LEU A 410 12.78 16.38 3.45
C LEU A 410 13.56 17.49 4.12
N ALA A 411 13.54 18.70 3.54
CA ALA A 411 14.18 19.87 4.13
C ALA A 411 13.59 20.18 5.52
N LYS A 412 12.26 20.13 5.67
CA LYS A 412 11.60 20.32 6.96
C LYS A 412 12.00 19.24 7.99
N ALA A 413 12.11 18.00 7.56
CA ALA A 413 12.56 16.93 8.45
C ALA A 413 14.00 17.14 8.94
N ILE A 414 14.90 17.59 8.06
CA ILE A 414 16.30 17.92 8.43
C ILE A 414 16.33 19.12 9.40
N GLU A 415 15.55 20.15 9.14
CA GLU A 415 15.40 21.32 10.03
C GLU A 415 15.04 20.87 11.44
N LEU A 416 13.98 20.06 11.59
CA LEU A 416 13.49 19.57 12.88
C LEU A 416 14.51 18.71 13.64
N LEU A 417 15.43 18.06 12.96
CA LEU A 417 16.48 17.24 13.58
C LEU A 417 17.72 18.05 13.96
N ASN A 418 17.92 19.22 13.40
CA ASN A 418 19.06 20.10 13.66
C ASN A 418 18.86 21.08 14.85
N VAL A 419 17.66 21.12 15.44
CA VAL A 419 17.31 22.03 16.58
C VAL A 419 17.73 21.49 17.93
#